data_99548fc4bb56b584004ba6e807ece582
#
_entry.id   99548fc4bb56b584004ba6e807ece582
#
_cell.length_a   1.000
_cell.length_b   1.000
_cell.length_c   1.000
_cell.angle_alpha   90.00
_cell.angle_beta   90.00
_cell.angle_gamma   90.00
#
_symmetry.space_group_name_H-M   'P 1'
#
loop_
_entity.id
_entity.type
_entity.pdbx_description
1 polymer ?
#
loop_
_entity_poly.entity_id
_entity_poly.type
_entity_poly.pdbx_seq_one_letter_code
_entity_poly.pdbx_strand_id
1 'polypeptide(L)'
;LVQLLAKAEFEIRKEAAWAISNATSGGSPAQINFLVQQGCIRPLCDLLTGSDPKIVTIALEGIENILKVGEEEAKPMNAQNQMAILVSEAEGLNKIEDLQQHSNNDIYEKCIKILETYFGVEDDSEMANLAPSEENNQFGFGAAAAPQGGFDFSGQ
;
A
#
# COMPACT_ATOMS: atom_id res chain seq x y z
N LEU A 1 3.56 4.49 27.13
CA LEU A 1 3.69 3.44 26.10
C LEU A 1 4.50 3.90 24.90
N VAL A 2 4.13 4.98 24.21
CA VAL A 2 4.84 5.44 23.00
C VAL A 2 6.32 5.73 23.26
N GLN A 3 6.68 6.36 24.38
CA GLN A 3 8.07 6.58 24.73
C GLN A 3 8.84 5.28 25.04
N LEU A 4 8.19 4.28 25.61
CA LEU A 4 8.80 2.97 25.81
C LEU A 4 9.02 2.26 24.47
N LEU A 5 8.04 2.33 23.58
CA LEU A 5 8.17 1.80 22.22
C LEU A 5 9.36 2.44 21.46
N ALA A 6 9.59 3.74 21.64
CA ALA A 6 10.63 4.48 20.93
C ALA A 6 12.03 4.33 21.50
N LYS A 7 12.17 4.22 22.83
CA LYS A 7 13.45 4.45 23.54
C LYS A 7 13.89 3.35 24.48
N ALA A 8 13.01 2.40 24.82
CA ALA A 8 13.34 1.33 25.76
C ALA A 8 14.21 0.24 25.13
N GLU A 9 14.70 -0.67 25.94
CA GLU A 9 15.38 -1.87 25.49
C GLU A 9 14.44 -2.75 24.68
N PHE A 10 14.97 -3.61 23.83
CA PHE A 10 14.20 -4.37 22.84
C PHE A 10 13.04 -5.18 23.45
N GLU A 11 13.26 -5.86 24.59
CA GLU A 11 12.21 -6.62 25.25
C GLU A 11 11.03 -5.74 25.71
N ILE A 12 11.33 -4.55 26.24
CA ILE A 12 10.30 -3.58 26.65
C ILE A 12 9.60 -2.97 25.43
N ARG A 13 10.33 -2.75 24.34
CA ARG A 13 9.76 -2.27 23.08
C ARG A 13 8.75 -3.28 22.50
N LYS A 14 9.03 -4.58 22.58
CA LYS A 14 8.10 -5.64 22.16
C LYS A 14 6.79 -5.58 22.93
N GLU A 15 6.86 -5.50 24.26
CA GLU A 15 5.67 -5.39 25.11
C GLU A 15 4.87 -4.10 24.83
N ALA A 16 5.57 -2.99 24.63
CA ALA A 16 4.95 -1.72 24.26
C ALA A 16 4.28 -1.78 22.86
N ALA A 17 4.89 -2.44 21.91
CA ALA A 17 4.32 -2.66 20.57
C ALA A 17 3.04 -3.49 20.66
N TRP A 18 3.07 -4.57 21.42
CA TRP A 18 1.90 -5.42 21.64
C TRP A 18 0.74 -4.65 22.30
N ALA A 19 1.04 -3.87 23.33
CA ALA A 19 0.05 -3.03 24.00
C ALA A 19 -0.55 -1.96 23.07
N ILE A 20 0.26 -1.32 22.22
CA ILE A 20 -0.20 -0.33 21.24
C ILE A 20 -1.02 -0.99 20.13
N SER A 21 -0.59 -2.12 19.59
CA SER A 21 -1.37 -2.88 18.61
C SER A 21 -2.74 -3.27 19.14
N ASN A 22 -2.81 -3.78 20.37
CA ASN A 22 -4.09 -4.09 21.03
C ASN A 22 -4.94 -2.83 21.24
N ALA A 23 -4.34 -1.71 21.65
CA ALA A 23 -5.06 -0.45 21.83
C ALA A 23 -5.63 0.08 20.50
N THR A 24 -4.94 -0.13 19.37
CA THR A 24 -5.44 0.22 18.04
C THR A 24 -6.52 -0.73 17.53
N SER A 25 -6.50 -2.00 17.94
CA SER A 25 -7.49 -3.00 17.55
C SER A 25 -8.87 -2.75 18.20
N GLY A 26 -8.90 -2.33 19.46
CA GLY A 26 -10.14 -2.12 20.21
C GLY A 26 -10.46 -0.65 20.52
N GLY A 27 -9.58 0.27 20.15
CA GLY A 27 -9.73 1.70 20.45
C GLY A 27 -10.73 2.41 19.53
N SER A 28 -11.32 3.46 20.07
CA SER A 28 -12.09 4.41 19.24
C SER A 28 -11.15 5.20 18.30
N PRO A 29 -11.67 5.79 17.20
CA PRO A 29 -10.88 6.67 16.34
C PRO A 29 -10.16 7.78 17.12
N ALA A 30 -10.83 8.40 18.09
CA ALA A 30 -10.23 9.44 18.92
C ALA A 30 -9.04 8.94 19.76
N GLN A 31 -9.12 7.72 20.29
CA GLN A 31 -8.02 7.10 21.04
C GLN A 31 -6.84 6.74 20.12
N ILE A 32 -7.12 6.25 18.92
CA ILE A 32 -6.10 5.93 17.93
C ILE A 32 -5.41 7.21 17.45
N ASN A 33 -6.18 8.26 17.13
CA ASN A 33 -5.64 9.58 16.78
C ASN A 33 -4.76 10.14 17.91
N PHE A 34 -5.14 9.96 19.16
CA PHE A 34 -4.31 10.37 20.28
C PHE A 34 -2.96 9.64 20.31
N LEU A 35 -2.94 8.32 20.07
CA LEU A 35 -1.69 7.55 19.98
C LEU A 35 -0.80 8.05 18.83
N VAL A 36 -1.40 8.37 17.68
CA VAL A 36 -0.69 8.95 16.54
C VAL A 36 -0.10 10.32 16.88
N GLN A 37 -0.86 11.19 17.54
CA GLN A 37 -0.37 12.49 18.01
C GLN A 37 0.79 12.37 19.00
N GLN A 38 0.83 11.29 19.78
CA GLN A 38 1.95 10.97 20.67
C GLN A 38 3.18 10.40 19.90
N GLY A 39 3.07 10.20 18.58
CA GLY A 39 4.17 9.77 17.72
C GLY A 39 4.39 8.26 17.68
N CYS A 40 3.34 7.42 17.75
CA CYS A 40 3.50 5.97 17.76
C CYS A 40 3.88 5.38 16.38
N ILE A 41 3.63 6.08 15.26
CA ILE A 41 3.85 5.54 13.91
C ILE A 41 5.32 5.24 13.66
N ARG A 42 6.22 6.19 13.89
CA ARG A 42 7.66 6.00 13.61
C ARG A 42 8.25 4.80 14.35
N PRO A 43 8.07 4.66 15.66
CA PRO A 43 8.57 3.50 16.40
C PRO A 43 7.96 2.17 15.97
N LEU A 44 6.68 2.15 15.53
CA LEU A 44 6.07 0.95 14.94
C LEU A 44 6.74 0.59 13.61
N CYS A 45 6.96 1.57 12.74
CA CYS A 45 7.67 1.36 11.48
C CYS A 45 9.12 0.87 11.70
N ASP A 46 9.79 1.32 12.75
CA ASP A 46 11.15 0.87 13.09
C ASP A 46 11.21 -0.60 13.52
N LEU A 47 10.12 -1.16 14.00
CA LEU A 47 10.04 -2.60 14.32
C LEU A 47 9.87 -3.49 13.09
N LEU A 48 9.48 -2.95 11.94
CA LEU A 48 9.30 -3.72 10.70
C LEU A 48 10.61 -4.30 10.16
N THR A 49 11.75 -3.72 10.52
CA THR A 49 13.09 -4.23 10.14
C THR A 49 13.66 -5.25 11.11
N GLY A 50 12.89 -5.64 12.12
CA GLY A 50 13.29 -6.63 13.11
C GLY A 50 13.37 -8.05 12.56
N SER A 51 14.18 -8.88 13.19
CA SER A 51 14.35 -10.29 12.82
C SER A 51 13.29 -11.23 13.41
N ASP A 52 12.48 -10.74 14.37
CA ASP A 52 11.43 -11.52 15.01
C ASP A 52 10.10 -11.37 14.23
N PRO A 53 9.64 -12.44 13.54
CA PRO A 53 8.41 -12.37 12.73
C PRO A 53 7.17 -11.99 13.55
N LYS A 54 7.11 -12.36 14.83
CA LYS A 54 5.97 -12.03 15.71
C LYS A 54 5.87 -10.53 15.93
N ILE A 55 7.00 -9.87 16.16
CA ILE A 55 7.06 -8.43 16.38
C ILE A 55 6.74 -7.67 15.10
N VAL A 56 7.25 -8.12 13.96
CA VAL A 56 6.91 -7.57 12.66
C VAL A 56 5.40 -7.66 12.41
N THR A 57 4.79 -8.81 12.66
CA THR A 57 3.33 -8.99 12.52
C THR A 57 2.55 -8.04 13.41
N ILE A 58 2.92 -7.91 14.69
CA ILE A 58 2.29 -7.00 15.65
C ILE A 58 2.39 -5.55 15.19
N ALA A 59 3.57 -5.13 14.70
CA ALA A 59 3.77 -3.79 14.17
C ALA A 59 2.91 -3.53 12.93
N LEU A 60 2.84 -4.47 11.99
CA LEU A 60 1.97 -4.40 10.82
C LEU A 60 0.49 -4.28 11.20
N GLU A 61 0.04 -5.03 12.18
CA GLU A 61 -1.35 -4.96 12.69
C GLU A 61 -1.66 -3.58 13.27
N GLY A 62 -0.76 -3.05 14.09
CA GLY A 62 -0.90 -1.69 14.63
C GLY A 62 -0.97 -0.63 13.53
N ILE A 63 -0.11 -0.72 12.52
CA ILE A 63 -0.10 0.19 11.39
C ILE A 63 -1.38 0.03 10.55
N GLU A 64 -1.83 -1.19 10.26
CA GLU A 64 -3.07 -1.44 9.51
C GLU A 64 -4.30 -0.82 10.23
N ASN A 65 -4.41 -1.01 11.54
CA ASN A 65 -5.49 -0.42 12.33
C ASN A 65 -5.49 1.12 12.28
N ILE A 66 -4.31 1.73 12.33
CA ILE A 66 -4.15 3.20 12.20
C ILE A 66 -4.56 3.66 10.80
N LEU A 67 -4.10 2.98 9.76
CA LEU A 67 -4.43 3.30 8.36
C LEU A 67 -5.94 3.19 8.09
N LYS A 68 -6.59 2.21 8.67
CA LYS A 68 -8.04 2.03 8.56
C LYS A 68 -8.81 3.22 9.13
N VAL A 69 -8.43 3.71 10.30
CA VAL A 69 -9.05 4.91 10.89
C VAL A 69 -8.85 6.12 9.98
N GLY A 70 -7.64 6.34 9.49
CA GLY A 70 -7.35 7.45 8.58
C GLY A 70 -8.16 7.38 7.29
N GLU A 71 -8.42 6.18 6.76
CA GLU A 71 -9.27 5.99 5.58
C GLU A 71 -10.74 6.28 5.89
N GLU A 72 -11.26 5.79 7.01
CA GLU A 72 -12.64 6.05 7.45
C GLU A 72 -12.90 7.55 7.67
N GLU A 73 -11.92 8.29 8.17
CA GLU A 73 -12.00 9.75 8.36
C GLU A 73 -11.88 10.53 7.03
N ALA A 74 -11.07 10.03 6.10
CA ALA A 74 -10.84 10.68 4.80
C ALA A 74 -12.03 10.51 3.82
N LYS A 75 -12.70 9.37 3.83
CA LYS A 75 -13.79 9.03 2.91
C LYS A 75 -14.91 10.07 2.85
N PRO A 76 -15.49 10.55 3.96
CA PRO A 76 -16.59 11.52 3.92
C PRO A 76 -16.19 12.86 3.31
N MET A 77 -14.91 13.22 3.38
CA MET A 77 -14.35 14.49 2.90
C MET A 77 -13.74 14.37 1.51
N ASN A 78 -13.72 13.17 0.92
CA ASN A 78 -12.98 12.85 -0.30
C ASN A 78 -11.52 13.34 -0.25
N ALA A 79 -10.90 13.18 0.91
CA ALA A 79 -9.55 13.63 1.21
C ALA A 79 -8.56 12.44 1.19
N GLN A 80 -7.27 12.77 1.19
CA GLN A 80 -6.23 11.77 1.35
C GLN A 80 -6.17 11.24 2.79
N ASN A 81 -5.83 9.98 2.92
CA ASN A 81 -5.59 9.34 4.21
C ASN A 81 -4.34 9.93 4.86
N GLN A 82 -4.52 10.78 5.87
CA GLN A 82 -3.41 11.44 6.59
C GLN A 82 -2.49 10.43 7.30
N MET A 83 -3.03 9.30 7.74
CA MET A 83 -2.24 8.25 8.38
C MET A 83 -1.30 7.57 7.39
N ALA A 84 -1.74 7.40 6.13
CA ALA A 84 -0.88 6.87 5.07
C ALA A 84 0.30 7.81 4.77
N ILE A 85 0.07 9.12 4.78
CA ILE A 85 1.13 10.12 4.63
C ILE A 85 2.14 9.99 5.77
N LEU A 86 1.69 9.94 7.02
CA LEU A 86 2.56 9.81 8.20
C LEU A 86 3.36 8.49 8.20
N VAL A 87 2.76 7.39 7.75
CA VAL A 87 3.47 6.10 7.59
C VAL A 87 4.55 6.21 6.52
N SER A 88 4.29 6.89 5.40
CA SER A 88 5.28 7.12 4.34
C SER A 88 6.43 8.01 4.83
N GLU A 89 6.14 9.09 5.54
CA GLU A 89 7.15 9.99 6.15
C GLU A 89 8.01 9.27 7.20
N ALA A 90 7.47 8.25 7.86
CA ALA A 90 8.19 7.39 8.78
C ALA A 90 8.96 6.26 8.08
N GLU A 91 9.10 6.29 6.76
CA GLU A 91 9.71 5.23 5.93
C GLU A 91 8.97 3.88 6.03
N GLY A 92 7.75 3.88 6.56
CA GLY A 92 6.96 2.67 6.74
C GLY A 92 6.56 2.02 5.42
N LEU A 93 6.23 2.82 4.40
CA LEU A 93 5.89 2.31 3.07
C LEU A 93 7.02 1.47 2.49
N ASN A 94 8.24 2.00 2.43
CA ASN A 94 9.41 1.29 1.90
C ASN A 94 9.69 0.00 2.68
N LYS A 95 9.57 0.04 4.01
CA LYS A 95 9.76 -1.14 4.86
C LYS A 95 8.69 -2.22 4.64
N ILE A 96 7.44 -1.83 4.38
CA ILE A 96 6.36 -2.77 4.04
C ILE A 96 6.59 -3.36 2.65
N GLU A 97 7.05 -2.57 1.69
CA GLU A 97 7.44 -3.06 0.35
C GLU A 97 8.58 -4.09 0.44
N ASP A 98 9.60 -3.82 1.24
CA ASP A 98 10.72 -4.77 1.46
C ASP A 98 10.25 -6.08 2.11
N LEU A 99 9.25 -6.03 2.99
CA LEU A 99 8.68 -7.20 3.65
C LEU A 99 7.89 -8.13 2.70
N GLN A 100 7.57 -7.72 1.48
CA GLN A 100 7.02 -8.61 0.45
C GLN A 100 7.99 -9.74 0.07
N GLN A 101 9.27 -9.60 0.36
CA GLN A 101 10.28 -10.64 0.17
C GLN A 101 10.51 -11.52 1.41
N HIS A 102 9.70 -11.33 2.45
CA HIS A 102 9.84 -12.08 3.70
C HIS A 102 9.42 -13.54 3.52
N SER A 103 10.16 -14.46 4.14
CA SER A 103 9.90 -15.91 4.04
C SER A 103 8.61 -16.37 4.75
N ASN A 104 8.08 -15.56 5.66
CA ASN A 104 6.83 -15.84 6.36
C ASN A 104 5.65 -15.37 5.51
N ASN A 105 4.78 -16.32 5.12
CA ASN A 105 3.64 -16.06 4.24
C ASN A 105 2.60 -15.12 4.86
N ASP A 106 2.38 -15.19 6.17
CA ASP A 106 1.41 -14.32 6.86
C ASP A 106 1.85 -12.84 6.80
N ILE A 107 3.17 -12.59 6.93
CA ILE A 107 3.76 -11.26 6.78
C ILE A 107 3.61 -10.78 5.34
N TYR A 108 3.94 -11.62 4.36
CA TYR A 108 3.79 -11.32 2.94
C TYR A 108 2.35 -10.92 2.60
N GLU A 109 1.36 -11.75 2.93
CA GLU A 109 -0.05 -11.49 2.63
C GLU A 109 -0.54 -10.20 3.31
N LYS A 110 -0.13 -9.96 4.55
CA LYS A 110 -0.49 -8.73 5.27
C LYS A 110 0.13 -7.49 4.62
N CYS A 111 1.36 -7.56 4.15
CA CYS A 111 2.00 -6.46 3.42
C CYS A 111 1.29 -6.15 2.11
N ILE A 112 0.97 -7.16 1.29
CA ILE A 112 0.21 -7.00 0.05
C ILE A 112 -1.12 -6.30 0.34
N LYS A 113 -1.88 -6.81 1.30
CA LYS A 113 -3.18 -6.22 1.68
C LYS A 113 -3.07 -4.75 2.08
N ILE A 114 -2.07 -4.39 2.88
CA ILE A 114 -1.85 -3.00 3.32
C ILE A 114 -1.51 -2.11 2.11
N LEU A 115 -0.62 -2.56 1.24
CA LEU A 115 -0.17 -1.80 0.08
C LEU A 115 -1.31 -1.56 -0.91
N GLU A 116 -2.07 -2.60 -1.26
CA GLU A 116 -3.21 -2.50 -2.18
C GLU A 116 -4.33 -1.62 -1.61
N THR A 117 -4.65 -1.78 -0.32
CA THR A 117 -5.78 -1.09 0.30
C THR A 117 -5.51 0.39 0.53
N TYR A 118 -4.31 0.76 0.99
CA TYR A 118 -4.05 2.10 1.51
C TYR A 118 -3.04 2.92 0.69
N PHE A 119 -2.24 2.28 -0.17
CA PHE A 119 -1.20 2.96 -0.94
C PHE A 119 -1.40 2.88 -2.45
N GLY A 120 -2.46 2.20 -2.92
CA GLY A 120 -2.81 2.14 -4.35
C GLY A 120 -1.73 1.45 -5.20
N VAL A 121 -0.95 0.55 -4.61
CA VAL A 121 -0.03 -0.29 -5.36
C VAL A 121 -0.89 -1.35 -6.07
N GLU A 122 -1.22 -1.08 -7.33
CA GLU A 122 -1.85 -2.06 -8.18
C GLU A 122 -0.89 -3.24 -8.36
N ASP A 123 -1.37 -4.45 -8.17
CA ASP A 123 -0.61 -5.65 -8.47
C ASP A 123 -0.20 -5.60 -9.95
N ASP A 124 1.09 -5.76 -10.25
CA ASP A 124 1.63 -5.79 -11.63
C ASP A 124 0.90 -6.80 -12.52
N SER A 125 0.13 -7.73 -11.94
CA SER A 125 -0.72 -8.67 -12.68
C SER A 125 -1.92 -8.01 -13.36
N GLU A 126 -2.44 -6.87 -12.87
CA GLU A 126 -3.50 -6.13 -13.56
C GLU A 126 -2.94 -5.20 -14.66
N MET A 127 -1.72 -4.72 -14.51
CA MET A 127 -1.04 -3.97 -15.58
C MET A 127 -0.73 -4.84 -16.81
N ALA A 128 -0.52 -6.14 -16.66
CA ALA A 128 -0.35 -7.06 -17.77
C ALA A 128 -1.62 -7.20 -18.63
N ASN A 129 -2.79 -6.91 -18.08
CA ASN A 129 -4.07 -6.91 -18.82
C ASN A 129 -4.37 -5.57 -19.52
N LEU A 130 -3.65 -4.50 -19.20
CA LEU A 130 -3.77 -3.19 -19.84
C LEU A 130 -2.68 -2.93 -20.89
N ALA A 131 -1.69 -3.83 -21.01
CA ALA A 131 -0.80 -3.80 -22.14
C ALA A 131 -1.61 -4.08 -23.42
N PRO A 132 -1.58 -3.22 -24.44
CA PRO A 132 -2.23 -3.51 -25.70
C PRO A 132 -1.64 -4.83 -26.21
N SER A 133 -2.49 -5.83 -26.38
CA SER A 133 -2.08 -7.08 -26.99
C SER A 133 -1.51 -6.77 -28.37
N GLU A 134 -0.24 -6.99 -28.57
CA GLU A 134 0.44 -6.84 -29.86
C GLU A 134 -0.02 -7.89 -30.89
N GLU A 135 -1.10 -8.63 -30.61
CA GLU A 135 -1.61 -9.66 -31.52
C GLU A 135 -2.49 -9.15 -32.64
N ASN A 136 -2.68 -7.88 -32.82
CA ASN A 136 -3.25 -7.36 -34.06
C ASN A 136 -2.43 -6.18 -34.55
N ASN A 137 -1.38 -6.49 -35.27
CA ASN A 137 -0.65 -5.58 -36.13
C ASN A 137 -1.48 -5.14 -37.35
N GLN A 138 -2.77 -4.94 -37.14
CA GLN A 138 -3.64 -4.20 -38.01
C GLN A 138 -4.05 -2.93 -37.29
N PHE A 139 -3.19 -1.93 -37.37
CA PHE A 139 -3.71 -0.59 -37.45
C PHE A 139 -4.60 -0.57 -38.68
N GLY A 140 -5.87 -0.88 -38.51
CA GLY A 140 -6.89 -0.57 -39.48
C GLY A 140 -7.07 0.94 -39.54
N PHE A 141 -6.09 1.64 -40.05
CA PHE A 141 -6.43 2.79 -40.85
C PHE A 141 -7.33 2.22 -41.92
N GLY A 142 -8.61 2.51 -41.82
CA GLY A 142 -9.52 2.19 -42.91
C GLY A 142 -8.88 2.65 -44.18
N ALA A 143 -8.19 1.74 -44.85
CA ALA A 143 -7.95 1.85 -46.23
C ALA A 143 -9.35 1.83 -46.82
N ALA A 144 -9.92 3.01 -46.94
CA ALA A 144 -10.98 3.20 -47.90
C ALA A 144 -10.48 2.49 -49.16
N ALA A 145 -11.15 1.43 -49.54
CA ALA A 145 -10.86 0.76 -50.79
C ALA A 145 -10.73 1.84 -51.84
N ALA A 146 -9.54 1.98 -52.37
CA ALA A 146 -9.33 2.86 -53.49
C ALA A 146 -10.36 2.41 -54.53
N PRO A 147 -11.19 3.30 -55.08
CA PRO A 147 -12.09 2.91 -56.10
C PRO A 147 -11.24 2.34 -57.24
N GLN A 148 -11.49 1.07 -57.53
CA GLN A 148 -10.97 0.47 -58.76
C GLN A 148 -11.72 1.10 -59.95
N GLY A 149 -11.37 2.34 -60.16
CA GLY A 149 -11.68 3.01 -61.40
C GLY A 149 -10.41 3.03 -62.22
N GLY A 150 -10.20 2.02 -62.99
CA GLY A 150 -9.17 2.07 -64.01
C GLY A 150 -9.49 3.26 -64.90
N PHE A 151 -8.59 4.25 -64.87
CA PHE A 151 -8.57 5.26 -65.90
C PHE A 151 -8.07 4.55 -67.15
N ASP A 152 -8.97 4.23 -68.04
CA ASP A 152 -8.64 3.77 -69.39
C ASP A 152 -8.20 4.97 -70.19
N PHE A 153 -6.88 5.10 -70.40
CA PHE A 153 -6.29 6.06 -71.31
C PHE A 153 -6.15 5.48 -72.72
N SER A 154 -7.14 4.78 -73.23
CA SER A 154 -7.24 4.47 -74.65
C SER A 154 -8.20 5.47 -75.27
N GLY A 155 -7.72 6.66 -75.54
CA GLY A 155 -8.39 7.67 -76.32
C GLY A 155 -7.50 8.13 -77.46
N GLN A 156 -8.01 7.95 -78.60
CA GLN A 156 -7.51 8.59 -79.82
C GLN A 156 -7.68 10.10 -79.72
#